data_f5d09c12dec41912a3911d57066368b4
#
_entry.id   f5d09c12dec41912a3911d57066368b4
#
_cell.length_a   1.000
_cell.length_b   1.000
_cell.length_c   1.000
_cell.angle_alpha   90.00
_cell.angle_beta   90.00
_cell.angle_gamma   90.00
#
_symmetry.space_group_name_H-M   'P 1'
#
loop_
_entity.id
_entity.type
_entity.pdbx_description
1 polymer ?
#
loop_
_entity_poly.entity_id
_entity_poly.type
_entity_poly.pdbx_seq_one_letter_code
_entity_poly.pdbx_strand_id
1 'polypeptide(L)'
;MKLSKNNINSMFDSISNEYDFLNNIITFGGHVKWKNDIVKIARENNPKTILDIATGTADIAIKFSEIENSKIIGIDISSKMLDVGREKIQNKDLAKRVVLIKGDAENLEFDSDSFDIISIGYGVRNFENLEKGLKESFRVLAPHGKLIILETSVPSNPLFRFIFNIYTKVFIRLISSIFSKNPKAYTYLEKSAKNFPSGDDFTKILLKSGFKNVKIEPKLFGASTIYIATK
;
A
#
# COMPACT_ATOMS: atom_id res chain seq x y z
N MET A 1 -3.10 6.35 19.24
CA MET A 1 -2.05 5.44 19.73
C MET A 1 -1.63 4.59 18.54
N LYS A 2 -0.35 4.63 18.17
CA LYS A 2 0.21 3.83 17.08
C LYS A 2 0.42 2.40 17.59
N LEU A 3 0.07 1.39 16.81
CA LEU A 3 0.28 -0.01 17.20
C LEU A 3 1.75 -0.39 16.98
N SER A 4 2.28 -1.28 17.81
CA SER A 4 3.57 -1.92 17.55
C SER A 4 3.51 -2.87 16.36
N LYS A 5 4.66 -3.16 15.73
CA LYS A 5 4.75 -4.11 14.60
C LYS A 5 4.10 -5.45 14.90
N ASN A 6 4.30 -6.00 16.08
CA ASN A 6 3.70 -7.28 16.48
C ASN A 6 2.17 -7.21 16.50
N ASN A 7 1.61 -6.10 16.98
CA ASN A 7 0.16 -5.90 17.02
C ASN A 7 -0.40 -5.68 15.60
N ILE A 8 0.33 -4.98 14.74
CA ILE A 8 -0.02 -4.80 13.32
C ILE A 8 -0.01 -6.15 12.60
N ASN A 9 1.06 -6.95 12.76
CA ASN A 9 1.16 -8.28 12.19
C ASN A 9 -0.03 -9.17 12.63
N SER A 10 -0.25 -9.30 13.94
CA SER A 10 -1.35 -10.12 14.48
C SER A 10 -2.73 -9.65 13.99
N MET A 11 -2.92 -8.35 13.87
CA MET A 11 -4.15 -7.76 13.34
C MET A 11 -4.39 -8.15 11.88
N PHE A 12 -3.40 -7.99 11.00
CA PHE A 12 -3.53 -8.36 9.60
C PHE A 12 -3.64 -9.87 9.40
N ASP A 13 -2.91 -10.67 10.18
CA ASP A 13 -3.08 -12.12 10.20
C ASP A 13 -4.53 -12.54 10.52
N SER A 14 -5.22 -11.80 11.41
CA SER A 14 -6.58 -12.14 11.82
C SER A 14 -7.66 -11.84 10.78
N ILE A 15 -7.37 -10.99 9.78
CA ILE A 15 -8.33 -10.56 8.75
C ILE A 15 -7.92 -11.00 7.34
N SER A 16 -6.85 -11.77 7.17
CA SER A 16 -6.26 -12.08 5.87
C SER A 16 -7.24 -12.71 4.88
N ASN A 17 -8.11 -13.62 5.33
CA ASN A 17 -9.06 -14.34 4.47
C ASN A 17 -10.21 -13.46 3.96
N GLU A 18 -10.60 -12.45 4.71
CA GLU A 18 -11.73 -11.56 4.39
C GLU A 18 -11.27 -10.21 3.83
N TYR A 19 -9.97 -9.95 3.86
CA TYR A 19 -9.38 -8.64 3.54
C TYR A 19 -9.76 -8.12 2.16
N ASP A 20 -9.60 -8.95 1.14
CA ASP A 20 -9.89 -8.54 -0.24
C ASP A 20 -11.39 -8.31 -0.47
N PHE A 21 -12.23 -9.19 0.07
CA PHE A 21 -13.68 -9.07 -0.01
C PHE A 21 -14.17 -7.77 0.63
N LEU A 22 -13.71 -7.49 1.86
CA LEU A 22 -14.09 -6.28 2.58
C LEU A 22 -13.56 -5.01 1.93
N ASN A 23 -12.31 -5.02 1.44
CA ASN A 23 -11.78 -3.89 0.68
C ASN A 23 -12.58 -3.62 -0.59
N ASN A 24 -13.03 -4.67 -1.29
CA ASN A 24 -13.87 -4.50 -2.47
C ASN A 24 -15.20 -3.82 -2.14
N ILE A 25 -15.86 -4.23 -1.05
CA ILE A 25 -17.11 -3.59 -0.58
C ILE A 25 -16.83 -2.15 -0.12
N ILE A 26 -15.84 -1.94 0.75
CA ILE A 26 -15.51 -0.63 1.32
C ILE A 26 -15.13 0.39 0.23
N THR A 27 -14.47 -0.03 -0.85
CA THR A 27 -14.08 0.88 -1.91
C THR A 27 -15.04 0.90 -3.12
N PHE A 28 -16.14 0.14 -3.05
CA PHE A 28 -17.04 -0.09 -4.19
C PHE A 28 -16.27 -0.50 -5.46
N GLY A 29 -15.24 -1.34 -5.30
CA GLY A 29 -14.36 -1.77 -6.38
C GLY A 29 -13.38 -0.70 -6.90
N GLY A 30 -13.44 0.53 -6.41
CA GLY A 30 -12.59 1.64 -6.87
C GLY A 30 -11.10 1.38 -6.71
N HIS A 31 -10.70 0.61 -5.68
CA HIS A 31 -9.30 0.23 -5.46
C HIS A 31 -8.68 -0.52 -6.65
N VAL A 32 -9.48 -1.26 -7.42
CA VAL A 32 -9.00 -1.97 -8.63
C VAL A 32 -8.50 -0.98 -9.67
N LYS A 33 -9.25 0.10 -9.92
CA LYS A 33 -8.85 1.16 -10.84
C LYS A 33 -7.56 1.85 -10.39
N TRP A 34 -7.44 2.15 -9.09
CA TRP A 34 -6.24 2.83 -8.56
C TRP A 34 -5.00 1.93 -8.61
N LYS A 35 -5.16 0.61 -8.41
CA LYS A 35 -4.08 -0.37 -8.63
C LYS A 35 -3.65 -0.41 -10.11
N ASN A 36 -4.59 -0.29 -11.06
CA ASN A 36 -4.26 -0.16 -12.49
C ASN A 36 -3.50 1.14 -12.79
N ASP A 37 -3.88 2.25 -12.14
CA ASP A 37 -3.15 3.52 -12.28
C ASP A 37 -1.69 3.38 -11.83
N ILE A 38 -1.42 2.66 -10.72
CA ILE A 38 -0.05 2.36 -10.25
C ILE A 38 0.75 1.62 -11.32
N VAL A 39 0.16 0.57 -11.90
CA VAL A 39 0.84 -0.23 -12.95
C VAL A 39 1.12 0.62 -14.19
N LYS A 40 0.17 1.47 -14.59
CA LYS A 40 0.36 2.40 -15.71
C LYS A 40 1.53 3.36 -15.46
N ILE A 41 1.60 3.96 -14.27
CA ILE A 41 2.69 4.87 -13.89
C ILE A 41 4.04 4.14 -13.88
N ALA A 42 4.08 2.91 -13.34
CA ALA A 42 5.29 2.10 -13.28
C ALA A 42 5.78 1.71 -14.68
N ARG A 43 4.87 1.35 -15.60
CA ARG A 43 5.18 0.94 -16.96
C ARG A 43 5.95 2.00 -17.77
N GLU A 44 5.72 3.29 -17.50
CA GLU A 44 6.43 4.40 -18.13
C GLU A 44 7.95 4.33 -17.97
N ASN A 45 8.43 3.69 -16.90
CA ASN A 45 9.87 3.51 -16.64
C ASN A 45 10.46 2.24 -17.29
N ASN A 46 9.64 1.41 -17.96
CA ASN A 46 10.07 0.11 -18.49
C ASN A 46 10.92 -0.70 -17.48
N PRO A 47 10.41 -0.91 -16.25
CA PRO A 47 11.18 -1.46 -15.13
C PRO A 47 11.56 -2.93 -15.36
N LYS A 48 12.73 -3.33 -14.90
CA LYS A 48 13.18 -4.73 -14.86
C LYS A 48 12.94 -5.37 -13.47
N THR A 49 12.99 -4.53 -12.44
CA THR A 49 12.87 -4.96 -11.04
C THR A 49 11.85 -4.10 -10.30
N ILE A 50 10.88 -4.74 -9.67
CA ILE A 50 9.80 -4.08 -8.94
C ILE A 50 9.71 -4.65 -7.53
N LEU A 51 9.68 -3.80 -6.52
CA LEU A 51 9.42 -4.16 -5.13
C LEU A 51 8.06 -3.62 -4.70
N ASP A 52 7.17 -4.50 -4.25
CA ASP A 52 5.89 -4.12 -3.64
C ASP A 52 5.98 -4.29 -2.12
N ILE A 53 6.10 -3.19 -1.40
CA ILE A 53 6.26 -3.16 0.07
C ILE A 53 4.88 -3.14 0.72
N ALA A 54 4.71 -3.91 1.80
CA ALA A 54 3.42 -4.18 2.43
C ALA A 54 2.41 -4.72 1.39
N THR A 55 2.85 -5.73 0.64
CA THR A 55 2.12 -6.31 -0.50
C THR A 55 0.79 -6.97 -0.09
N GLY A 56 0.61 -7.31 1.18
CA GLY A 56 -0.58 -7.97 1.71
C GLY A 56 -0.87 -9.27 0.97
N THR A 57 -2.06 -9.39 0.39
CA THR A 57 -2.51 -10.51 -0.43
C THR A 57 -2.01 -10.45 -1.89
N ALA A 58 -0.97 -9.66 -2.15
CA ALA A 58 -0.23 -9.53 -3.41
C ALA A 58 -1.01 -8.97 -4.60
N ASP A 59 -2.12 -8.26 -4.39
CA ASP A 59 -2.93 -7.75 -5.50
C ASP A 59 -2.18 -6.80 -6.44
N ILE A 60 -1.35 -5.89 -5.90
CA ILE A 60 -0.54 -4.96 -6.69
C ILE A 60 0.62 -5.71 -7.34
N ALA A 61 1.32 -6.56 -6.59
CA ALA A 61 2.40 -7.40 -7.10
C ALA A 61 1.95 -8.27 -8.29
N ILE A 62 0.76 -8.89 -8.18
CA ILE A 62 0.16 -9.66 -9.27
C ILE A 62 -0.14 -8.77 -10.48
N LYS A 63 -0.66 -7.56 -10.28
CA LYS A 63 -0.91 -6.64 -11.40
C LYS A 63 0.35 -6.16 -12.09
N PHE A 64 1.45 -6.02 -11.39
CA PHE A 64 2.75 -5.72 -12.03
C PHE A 64 3.22 -6.80 -13.00
N SER A 65 2.70 -8.04 -12.92
CA SER A 65 2.98 -9.07 -13.93
C SER A 65 2.47 -8.72 -15.33
N GLU A 66 1.62 -7.72 -15.47
CA GLU A 66 1.20 -7.15 -16.76
C GLU A 66 2.32 -6.32 -17.43
N ILE A 67 3.41 -6.00 -16.71
CA ILE A 67 4.59 -5.34 -17.28
C ILE A 67 5.56 -6.44 -17.72
N GLU A 68 5.74 -6.59 -19.03
CA GLU A 68 6.59 -7.65 -19.57
C GLU A 68 8.05 -7.50 -19.12
N ASN A 69 8.73 -8.64 -18.99
CA ASN A 69 10.14 -8.73 -18.63
C ASN A 69 10.52 -8.15 -17.25
N SER A 70 9.55 -7.88 -16.37
CA SER A 70 9.82 -7.46 -15.00
C SER A 70 9.84 -8.64 -14.03
N LYS A 71 10.75 -8.60 -13.07
CA LYS A 71 10.76 -9.45 -11.87
C LYS A 71 10.13 -8.68 -10.72
N ILE A 72 9.16 -9.29 -10.05
CA ILE A 72 8.39 -8.65 -8.98
C ILE A 72 8.67 -9.36 -7.68
N ILE A 73 9.04 -8.60 -6.66
CA ILE A 73 9.15 -9.08 -5.28
C ILE A 73 8.10 -8.35 -4.46
N GLY A 74 7.26 -9.09 -3.75
CA GLY A 74 6.34 -8.54 -2.75
C GLY A 74 6.83 -8.88 -1.35
N ILE A 75 6.86 -7.90 -0.45
CA ILE A 75 7.18 -8.16 0.97
C ILE A 75 6.03 -7.74 1.87
N ASP A 76 5.81 -8.51 2.92
CA ASP A 76 4.88 -8.17 3.99
C ASP A 76 5.36 -8.77 5.33
N ILE A 77 4.97 -8.12 6.43
CA ILE A 77 5.25 -8.61 7.77
C ILE A 77 4.31 -9.77 8.16
N SER A 78 3.10 -9.82 7.57
CA SER A 78 2.07 -10.82 7.84
C SER A 78 2.27 -12.06 6.98
N SER A 79 2.62 -13.18 7.62
CA SER A 79 2.77 -14.47 6.92
C SER A 79 1.44 -14.95 6.34
N LYS A 80 0.32 -14.75 7.03
CA LYS A 80 -1.01 -15.18 6.55
C LYS A 80 -1.49 -14.39 5.35
N MET A 81 -1.19 -13.09 5.28
CA MET A 81 -1.44 -12.30 4.06
C MET A 81 -0.64 -12.85 2.88
N LEU A 82 0.65 -13.14 3.09
CA LEU A 82 1.51 -13.72 2.06
C LEU A 82 1.03 -15.10 1.60
N ASP A 83 0.47 -15.93 2.51
CA ASP A 83 -0.05 -17.25 2.15
C ASP A 83 -1.25 -17.13 1.19
N VAL A 84 -2.19 -16.20 1.45
CA VAL A 84 -3.27 -15.87 0.52
C VAL A 84 -2.72 -15.36 -0.82
N GLY A 85 -1.69 -14.52 -0.79
CA GLY A 85 -1.02 -14.03 -1.99
C GLY A 85 -0.37 -15.13 -2.81
N ARG A 86 0.33 -16.08 -2.16
CA ARG A 86 0.96 -17.23 -2.81
C ARG A 86 -0.05 -18.13 -3.52
N GLU A 87 -1.18 -18.38 -2.88
CA GLU A 87 -2.29 -19.13 -3.51
C GLU A 87 -2.80 -18.43 -4.78
N LYS A 88 -3.01 -17.11 -4.74
CA LYS A 88 -3.41 -16.33 -5.92
C LYS A 88 -2.37 -16.39 -7.04
N ILE A 89 -1.08 -16.30 -6.71
CA ILE A 89 0.03 -16.36 -7.67
C ILE A 89 0.09 -17.72 -8.33
N GLN A 90 -0.10 -18.80 -7.56
CA GLN A 90 -0.15 -20.18 -8.06
C GLN A 90 -1.33 -20.38 -9.02
N ASN A 91 -2.52 -19.95 -8.63
CA ASN A 91 -3.75 -20.05 -9.45
C ASN A 91 -3.67 -19.27 -10.77
N LYS A 92 -2.71 -18.36 -10.92
CA LYS A 92 -2.49 -17.55 -12.13
C LYS A 92 -1.20 -17.90 -12.88
N ASP A 93 -0.50 -18.96 -12.50
CA ASP A 93 0.78 -19.37 -13.11
C ASP A 93 1.87 -18.28 -13.10
N LEU A 94 1.90 -17.44 -12.07
CA LEU A 94 2.80 -16.29 -11.97
C LEU A 94 4.05 -16.55 -11.10
N ALA A 95 4.24 -17.76 -10.56
CA ALA A 95 5.32 -18.08 -9.61
C ALA A 95 6.75 -17.84 -10.16
N LYS A 96 6.92 -17.86 -11.48
CA LYS A 96 8.22 -17.56 -12.12
C LYS A 96 8.56 -16.05 -12.15
N ARG A 97 7.58 -15.18 -11.93
CA ARG A 97 7.72 -13.72 -12.07
C ARG A 97 7.44 -12.94 -10.80
N VAL A 98 6.59 -13.47 -9.93
CA VAL A 98 6.17 -12.83 -8.68
C VAL A 98 6.58 -13.70 -7.50
N VAL A 99 7.46 -13.18 -6.66
CA VAL A 99 7.97 -13.86 -5.47
C VAL A 99 7.52 -13.10 -4.23
N LEU A 100 7.00 -13.81 -3.23
CA LEU A 100 6.58 -13.21 -1.97
C LEU A 100 7.51 -13.62 -0.83
N ILE A 101 8.03 -12.63 -0.11
CA ILE A 101 9.00 -12.80 0.99
C ILE A 101 8.45 -12.13 2.24
N LYS A 102 8.58 -12.80 3.39
CA LYS A 102 8.32 -12.14 4.67
C LYS A 102 9.43 -11.13 4.94
N GLY A 103 9.06 -9.87 5.18
CA GLY A 103 10.02 -8.80 5.38
C GLY A 103 9.44 -7.60 6.11
N ASP A 104 10.33 -6.79 6.67
CA ASP A 104 10.00 -5.55 7.36
C ASP A 104 10.39 -4.36 6.49
N ALA A 105 9.43 -3.50 6.16
CA ALA A 105 9.63 -2.27 5.40
C ALA A 105 10.67 -1.31 6.03
N GLU A 106 10.89 -1.41 7.33
CA GLU A 106 11.83 -0.58 8.07
C GLU A 106 13.22 -1.21 8.21
N ASN A 107 13.43 -2.40 7.62
CA ASN A 107 14.72 -3.10 7.57
C ASN A 107 14.72 -4.04 6.35
N LEU A 108 14.91 -3.46 5.17
CA LEU A 108 14.88 -4.20 3.90
C LEU A 108 16.18 -4.97 3.69
N GLU A 109 16.08 -6.29 3.54
CA GLU A 109 17.21 -7.19 3.29
C GLU A 109 17.58 -7.23 1.79
N PHE A 110 17.71 -6.05 1.18
CA PHE A 110 18.13 -5.88 -0.21
C PHE A 110 19.28 -4.89 -0.29
N ASP A 111 20.11 -5.04 -1.31
CA ASP A 111 21.20 -4.09 -1.59
C ASP A 111 20.63 -2.72 -1.98
N SER A 112 21.43 -1.67 -1.83
CA SER A 112 21.09 -0.34 -2.32
C SER A 112 20.92 -0.38 -3.84
N ASP A 113 20.05 0.49 -4.38
CA ASP A 113 19.88 0.69 -5.82
C ASP A 113 19.42 -0.56 -6.60
N SER A 114 18.64 -1.45 -5.97
CA SER A 114 18.24 -2.75 -6.52
C SER A 114 16.96 -2.74 -7.33
N PHE A 115 16.10 -1.75 -7.16
CA PHE A 115 14.76 -1.73 -7.75
C PHE A 115 14.49 -0.50 -8.58
N ASP A 116 13.97 -0.69 -9.80
CA ASP A 116 13.56 0.42 -10.68
C ASP A 116 12.27 1.08 -10.19
N ILE A 117 11.37 0.28 -9.63
CA ILE A 117 10.08 0.73 -9.07
C ILE A 117 9.90 0.16 -7.67
N ILE A 118 9.43 1.00 -6.77
CA ILE A 118 8.89 0.57 -5.47
C ILE A 118 7.44 1.02 -5.39
N SER A 119 6.54 0.12 -4.98
CA SER A 119 5.14 0.45 -4.68
C SER A 119 4.82 0.19 -3.22
N ILE A 120 3.90 0.99 -2.66
CA ILE A 120 3.31 0.78 -1.34
C ILE A 120 1.82 1.09 -1.44
N GLY A 121 0.97 0.06 -1.35
CA GLY A 121 -0.48 0.24 -1.42
C GLY A 121 -1.15 0.11 -0.05
N TYR A 122 -1.63 1.21 0.52
CA TYR A 122 -2.33 1.26 1.82
C TYR A 122 -1.53 0.70 3.00
N GLY A 123 -0.20 0.67 2.87
CA GLY A 123 0.72 0.09 3.84
C GLY A 123 1.48 1.12 4.67
N VAL A 124 1.84 2.25 4.07
CA VAL A 124 2.81 3.20 4.64
C VAL A 124 2.34 3.82 5.98
N ARG A 125 1.04 3.99 6.18
CA ARG A 125 0.46 4.49 7.44
C ARG A 125 0.66 3.54 8.62
N ASN A 126 0.93 2.26 8.34
CA ASN A 126 1.12 1.21 9.34
C ASN A 126 2.60 1.04 9.75
N PHE A 127 3.54 1.74 9.13
CA PHE A 127 4.94 1.70 9.54
C PHE A 127 5.08 2.24 10.97
N GLU A 128 5.76 1.51 11.85
CA GLU A 128 6.02 1.95 13.22
C GLU A 128 6.90 3.19 13.22
N ASN A 129 7.93 3.21 12.36
CA ASN A 129 8.76 4.37 12.08
C ASN A 129 8.67 4.72 10.59
N LEU A 130 7.79 5.68 10.27
CA LEU A 130 7.56 6.12 8.89
C LEU A 130 8.84 6.61 8.19
N GLU A 131 9.65 7.42 8.88
CA GLU A 131 10.88 7.97 8.32
C GLU A 131 11.89 6.87 8.00
N LYS A 132 12.01 5.86 8.88
CA LYS A 132 12.91 4.72 8.66
C LYS A 132 12.48 3.89 7.44
N GLY A 133 11.19 3.56 7.31
CA GLY A 133 10.70 2.81 6.17
C GLY A 133 10.85 3.55 4.84
N LEU A 134 10.64 4.88 4.85
CA LEU A 134 10.86 5.69 3.66
C LEU A 134 12.35 5.82 3.30
N LYS A 135 13.26 5.91 4.28
CA LYS A 135 14.72 5.89 4.04
C LYS A 135 15.19 4.55 3.50
N GLU A 136 14.67 3.43 3.99
CA GLU A 136 14.94 2.11 3.42
C GLU A 136 14.42 2.00 1.99
N SER A 137 13.19 2.47 1.73
CA SER A 137 12.65 2.54 0.37
C SER A 137 13.54 3.39 -0.55
N PHE A 138 14.04 4.54 -0.06
CA PHE A 138 14.98 5.38 -0.82
C PHE A 138 16.31 4.67 -1.07
N ARG A 139 16.85 3.97 -0.08
CA ARG A 139 18.13 3.25 -0.19
C ARG A 139 18.08 2.18 -1.28
N VAL A 140 17.04 1.35 -1.29
CA VAL A 140 16.95 0.22 -2.24
C VAL A 140 16.41 0.61 -3.62
N LEU A 141 15.84 1.82 -3.76
CA LEU A 141 15.40 2.35 -5.04
C LEU A 141 16.62 2.75 -5.89
N ALA A 142 16.67 2.34 -7.14
CA ALA A 142 17.73 2.66 -8.09
C ALA A 142 17.74 4.17 -8.46
N PRO A 143 18.87 4.75 -8.90
CA PRO A 143 18.90 6.09 -9.46
C PRO A 143 17.89 6.24 -10.60
N HIS A 144 17.13 7.34 -10.59
CA HIS A 144 16.01 7.61 -11.52
C HIS A 144 14.81 6.66 -11.36
N GLY A 145 14.82 5.76 -10.38
CA GLY A 145 13.69 4.91 -10.02
C GLY A 145 12.52 5.72 -9.46
N LYS A 146 11.33 5.14 -9.47
CA LYS A 146 10.11 5.76 -8.92
C LYS A 146 9.60 5.02 -7.70
N LEU A 147 9.31 5.76 -6.63
CA LEU A 147 8.46 5.33 -5.54
C LEU A 147 7.01 5.72 -5.84
N ILE A 148 6.09 4.78 -5.79
CA ILE A 148 4.66 4.99 -6.04
C ILE A 148 3.88 4.55 -4.80
N ILE A 149 3.27 5.49 -4.10
CA ILE A 149 2.50 5.20 -2.88
C ILE A 149 1.03 5.50 -3.15
N LEU A 150 0.16 4.52 -2.95
CA LEU A 150 -1.28 4.71 -2.87
C LEU A 150 -1.70 4.65 -1.40
N GLU A 151 -2.25 5.74 -0.87
CA GLU A 151 -2.65 5.79 0.53
C GLU A 151 -3.97 6.55 0.72
N THR A 152 -4.66 6.24 1.81
CA THR A 152 -5.84 6.99 2.25
C THR A 152 -5.48 8.44 2.57
N SER A 153 -6.38 9.33 2.24
CA SER A 153 -6.24 10.75 2.53
C SER A 153 -7.58 11.34 2.97
N VAL A 154 -7.53 12.51 3.57
CA VAL A 154 -8.73 13.24 3.98
C VAL A 154 -9.04 14.29 2.93
N PRO A 155 -10.26 14.30 2.34
CA PRO A 155 -10.63 15.29 1.35
C PRO A 155 -10.40 16.74 1.84
N SER A 156 -9.79 17.58 1.01
CA SER A 156 -9.58 19.00 1.32
C SER A 156 -10.88 19.81 1.27
N ASN A 157 -11.78 19.48 0.34
CA ASN A 157 -13.08 20.13 0.22
C ASN A 157 -13.98 19.78 1.43
N PRO A 158 -14.57 20.78 2.11
CA PRO A 158 -15.37 20.56 3.32
C PRO A 158 -16.57 19.64 3.14
N LEU A 159 -17.27 19.72 2.00
CA LEU A 159 -18.44 18.90 1.70
C LEU A 159 -18.04 17.42 1.55
N PHE A 160 -17.00 17.13 0.74
CA PHE A 160 -16.50 15.77 0.57
C PHE A 160 -15.89 15.22 1.87
N ARG A 161 -15.25 16.05 2.67
CA ARG A 161 -14.76 15.69 4.01
C ARG A 161 -15.89 15.29 4.94
N PHE A 162 -17.00 16.01 4.93
CA PHE A 162 -18.18 15.67 5.73
C PHE A 162 -18.75 14.32 5.33
N ILE A 163 -18.96 14.09 4.02
CA ILE A 163 -19.43 12.81 3.47
C ILE A 163 -18.47 11.67 3.82
N PHE A 164 -17.17 11.87 3.65
CA PHE A 164 -16.13 10.89 4.00
C PHE A 164 -16.17 10.54 5.49
N ASN A 165 -16.36 11.50 6.38
CA ASN A 165 -16.45 11.26 7.81
C ASN A 165 -17.68 10.41 8.18
N ILE A 166 -18.83 10.70 7.59
CA ILE A 166 -20.05 9.87 7.79
C ILE A 166 -19.80 8.45 7.26
N TYR A 167 -19.31 8.35 6.02
CA TYR A 167 -19.01 7.09 5.37
C TYR A 167 -18.09 6.22 6.23
N THR A 168 -16.96 6.75 6.68
CA THR A 168 -15.99 5.99 7.48
C THR A 168 -16.53 5.61 8.85
N LYS A 169 -17.30 6.48 9.51
CA LYS A 169 -17.86 6.21 10.84
C LYS A 169 -19.03 5.23 10.83
N VAL A 170 -19.88 5.30 9.81
CA VAL A 170 -21.12 4.53 9.78
C VAL A 170 -20.95 3.29 8.91
N PHE A 171 -20.65 3.49 7.61
CA PHE A 171 -20.64 2.39 6.65
C PHE A 171 -19.53 1.38 6.92
N ILE A 172 -18.28 1.83 7.12
CA ILE A 172 -17.16 0.91 7.38
C ILE A 172 -17.39 0.13 8.66
N ARG A 173 -17.89 0.77 9.73
CA ARG A 173 -18.20 0.07 11.00
C ARG A 173 -19.32 -0.96 10.84
N LEU A 174 -20.39 -0.60 10.11
CA LEU A 174 -21.51 -1.52 9.89
C LEU A 174 -21.03 -2.74 9.08
N ILE A 175 -20.36 -2.54 7.97
CA ILE A 175 -19.85 -3.63 7.12
C ILE A 175 -18.86 -4.51 7.89
N SER A 176 -17.92 -3.91 8.62
CA SER A 176 -16.96 -4.68 9.40
C SER A 176 -17.59 -5.45 10.56
N SER A 177 -18.65 -4.94 11.17
CA SER A 177 -19.35 -5.66 12.25
C SER A 177 -20.13 -6.88 11.76
N ILE A 178 -20.57 -6.87 10.49
CA ILE A 178 -21.33 -7.96 9.89
C ILE A 178 -20.41 -9.03 9.27
N PHE A 179 -19.37 -8.60 8.57
CA PHE A 179 -18.58 -9.49 7.71
C PHE A 179 -17.17 -9.78 8.25
N SER A 180 -16.68 -9.05 9.26
CA SER A 180 -15.33 -9.28 9.78
C SER A 180 -15.33 -10.09 11.05
N LYS A 181 -14.39 -11.02 11.13
CA LYS A 181 -14.07 -11.77 12.36
C LYS A 181 -13.38 -10.89 13.41
N ASN A 182 -12.81 -9.75 13.01
CA ASN A 182 -12.14 -8.81 13.90
C ASN A 182 -12.55 -7.35 13.58
N PRO A 183 -13.73 -6.89 14.02
CA PRO A 183 -14.18 -5.52 13.80
C PRO A 183 -13.25 -4.44 14.39
N LYS A 184 -12.45 -4.78 15.42
CA LYS A 184 -11.47 -3.87 16.02
C LYS A 184 -10.35 -3.50 15.03
N ALA A 185 -9.98 -4.41 14.13
CA ALA A 185 -9.03 -4.12 13.08
C ALA A 185 -9.50 -2.97 12.17
N TYR A 186 -10.76 -2.97 11.78
CA TYR A 186 -11.34 -1.92 10.93
C TYR A 186 -11.50 -0.58 11.67
N THR A 187 -11.73 -0.61 12.98
CA THR A 187 -11.67 0.60 13.81
C THR A 187 -10.26 1.20 13.83
N TYR A 188 -9.22 0.37 13.85
CA TYR A 188 -7.84 0.82 13.71
C TYR A 188 -7.58 1.39 12.32
N LEU A 189 -8.01 0.70 11.26
CA LEU A 189 -7.84 1.18 9.88
C LEU A 189 -8.52 2.54 9.66
N GLU A 190 -9.72 2.76 10.21
CA GLU A 190 -10.37 4.07 10.19
C GLU A 190 -9.53 5.16 10.89
N LYS A 191 -9.07 4.89 12.10
CA LYS A 191 -8.30 5.85 12.90
C LYS A 191 -6.94 6.15 12.27
N SER A 192 -6.24 5.13 11.77
CA SER A 192 -4.93 5.31 11.13
C SER A 192 -5.04 6.13 9.86
N ALA A 193 -6.09 5.91 9.05
CA ALA A 193 -6.36 6.67 7.84
C ALA A 193 -6.59 8.17 8.13
N LYS A 194 -7.34 8.49 9.20
CA LYS A 194 -7.62 9.90 9.57
C LYS A 194 -6.41 10.64 10.14
N ASN A 195 -5.50 9.92 10.78
CA ASN A 195 -4.34 10.51 11.45
C ASN A 195 -3.08 10.50 10.57
N PHE A 196 -3.13 9.86 9.40
CA PHE A 196 -1.99 9.82 8.49
C PHE A 196 -1.83 11.19 7.81
N PRO A 197 -0.60 11.74 7.77
CA PRO A 197 -0.34 12.98 7.04
C PRO A 197 -0.63 12.78 5.56
N SER A 198 -1.34 13.71 4.92
CA SER A 198 -1.70 13.59 3.52
C SER A 198 -1.46 14.91 2.75
N GLY A 199 -1.47 14.84 1.42
CA GLY A 199 -1.19 16.00 0.58
C GLY A 199 0.20 16.57 0.80
N ASP A 200 0.30 17.88 1.02
CA ASP A 200 1.57 18.58 1.17
C ASP A 200 2.36 18.13 2.41
N ASP A 201 1.68 17.73 3.47
CA ASP A 201 2.38 17.28 4.69
C ASP A 201 3.10 15.96 4.46
N PHE A 202 2.50 15.02 3.74
CA PHE A 202 3.20 13.78 3.37
C PHE A 202 4.29 14.03 2.31
N THR A 203 4.07 14.97 1.39
CA THR A 203 5.09 15.41 0.44
C THR A 203 6.35 15.93 1.14
N LYS A 204 6.21 16.76 2.18
CA LYS A 204 7.36 17.24 2.98
C LYS A 204 8.14 16.07 3.61
N ILE A 205 7.43 15.03 4.08
CA ILE A 205 8.06 13.84 4.66
C ILE A 205 8.84 13.07 3.59
N LEU A 206 8.29 12.90 2.38
CA LEU A 206 8.98 12.26 1.27
C LEU A 206 10.25 13.03 0.88
N LEU A 207 10.16 14.36 0.72
CA LEU A 207 11.31 15.22 0.41
C LEU A 207 12.40 15.13 1.50
N LYS A 208 12.00 15.14 2.78
CA LYS A 208 12.93 14.96 3.91
C LYS A 208 13.60 13.58 3.92
N SER A 209 12.95 12.57 3.37
CA SER A 209 13.48 11.21 3.24
C SER A 209 14.46 11.04 2.07
N GLY A 210 14.70 12.09 1.27
CA GLY A 210 15.64 12.12 0.15
C GLY A 210 15.00 12.08 -1.23
N PHE A 211 13.70 11.80 -1.34
CA PHE A 211 13.00 11.76 -2.62
C PHE A 211 12.87 13.16 -3.26
N LYS A 212 12.69 13.19 -4.57
CA LYS A 212 12.56 14.41 -5.38
C LYS A 212 11.29 14.34 -6.24
N ASN A 213 10.92 15.45 -6.85
CA ASN A 213 9.85 15.55 -7.85
C ASN A 213 8.54 14.86 -7.43
N VAL A 214 8.09 15.13 -6.21
CA VAL A 214 6.88 14.50 -5.68
C VAL A 214 5.64 15.03 -6.40
N LYS A 215 4.98 14.15 -7.17
CA LYS A 215 3.68 14.42 -7.81
C LYS A 215 2.57 13.82 -6.96
N ILE A 216 1.47 14.57 -6.82
CA ILE A 216 0.28 14.16 -6.06
C ILE A 216 -0.88 13.96 -7.01
N GLU A 217 -1.52 12.81 -6.99
CA GLU A 217 -2.73 12.51 -7.76
C GLU A 217 -3.88 12.09 -6.84
N PRO A 218 -4.75 13.02 -6.44
CA PRO A 218 -5.93 12.68 -5.65
C PRO A 218 -6.88 11.75 -6.41
N LYS A 219 -7.43 10.77 -5.72
CA LYS A 219 -8.45 9.82 -6.21
C LYS A 219 -9.71 9.97 -5.36
N LEU A 220 -10.87 9.68 -5.93
CA LEU A 220 -12.17 9.72 -5.26
C LEU A 220 -12.33 11.00 -4.39
N PHE A 221 -12.30 12.15 -5.05
CA PHE A 221 -12.44 13.47 -4.39
C PHE A 221 -11.45 13.73 -3.23
N GLY A 222 -10.30 13.03 -3.23
CA GLY A 222 -9.27 13.15 -2.21
C GLY A 222 -9.40 12.16 -1.04
N ALA A 223 -10.25 11.14 -1.13
CA ALA A 223 -10.33 10.07 -0.12
C ALA A 223 -9.15 9.08 -0.19
N SER A 224 -8.48 9.01 -1.32
CA SER A 224 -7.21 8.33 -1.53
C SER A 224 -6.31 9.19 -2.41
N THR A 225 -5.01 8.98 -2.33
CA THR A 225 -4.03 9.75 -3.11
C THR A 225 -2.90 8.84 -3.57
N ILE A 226 -2.51 8.99 -4.84
CA ILE A 226 -1.26 8.41 -5.35
C ILE A 226 -0.18 9.49 -5.25
N TYR A 227 0.92 9.15 -4.60
CA TYR A 227 2.15 9.93 -4.54
C TYR A 227 3.20 9.25 -5.41
N ILE A 228 3.84 10.01 -6.28
CA ILE A 228 4.89 9.54 -7.18
C ILE A 228 6.12 10.38 -6.90
N ALA A 229 7.20 9.74 -6.48
CA ALA A 229 8.45 10.42 -6.14
C ALA A 229 9.63 9.75 -6.84
N THR A 230 10.69 10.49 -7.11
CA THR A 230 11.91 9.97 -7.76
C THR A 230 13.11 10.01 -6.79
N LYS A 231 14.05 9.11 -7.00
CA LYS A 231 15.37 9.18 -6.35
C LYS A 231 16.28 10.17 -7.01
#